data_f75552648a5c2043d764b8185ffe48d7
#
_entry.id   f75552648a5c2043d764b8185ffe48d7
#
_cell.length_a   1.000
_cell.length_b   1.000
_cell.length_c   1.000
_cell.angle_alpha   90.00
_cell.angle_beta   90.00
_cell.angle_gamma   90.00
#
_symmetry.space_group_name_H-M   'P 1'
#
loop_
_entity.id
_entity.type
_entity.pdbx_description
1 polymer ?
#
loop_
_entity_poly.entity_id
_entity_poly.type
_entity_poly.pdbx_seq_one_letter_code
_entity_poly.pdbx_strand_id
1 'polypeptide(L)'
;MGCSISGLNALYDAATGGGDVWINERRFRVVRQIGEGGFAFVYLVRELQPQSDAALNRRASHDSEDGTYAIKKVLIQSKEQLDLVKEEIRVSSLFSHPNLLPLLDHAVIAVKGDWSHEAYLLFPVYMGGTLFDNANAMLSRKEFYPTADVLQIFRQLCEGLKHMHSYDPPYAHNDVKPGNVLITRHRGQAPIATLMDFGSARPARKEIRSRSEALQLQEWAAEHCSAPYRAPELWDCPSHADIDERTDIWSLGCTLYAIMYNVSPFEYALGESGGSLQLAIVNGQLKWPAGPNPPYPEELRQFVIWMLQPQPAMRPHIDDILLHVDKLITKY
;
A
#
# COMPACT_ATOMS: atom_id res chain seq x y z
N MET A 1 9.88 33.04 -26.79
CA MET A 1 8.47 33.34 -26.48
C MET A 1 7.65 32.14 -26.95
N GLY A 2 7.26 31.26 -26.11
CA GLY A 2 6.44 30.11 -26.40
C GLY A 2 6.00 29.54 -25.08
N CYS A 3 4.89 30.02 -24.55
CA CYS A 3 4.36 29.62 -23.27
C CYS A 3 3.76 28.22 -23.34
N SER A 4 4.24 27.40 -22.46
CA SER A 4 3.70 26.11 -22.12
C SER A 4 2.18 26.11 -21.92
N ILE A 5 1.52 25.26 -22.64
CA ILE A 5 0.13 24.88 -22.48
C ILE A 5 0.03 24.17 -21.11
N SER A 6 -0.93 24.59 -20.30
CA SER A 6 -1.18 24.08 -18.95
C SER A 6 -1.35 22.56 -18.92
N GLY A 7 -0.89 21.92 -17.86
CA GLY A 7 -0.88 20.46 -17.71
C GLY A 7 -2.24 19.77 -17.88
N LEU A 8 -3.37 20.49 -17.66
CA LEU A 8 -4.72 19.98 -17.92
C LEU A 8 -4.94 19.62 -19.40
N ASN A 9 -4.45 20.45 -20.34
CA ASN A 9 -4.59 20.17 -21.78
C ASN A 9 -3.69 19.01 -22.20
N ALA A 10 -2.49 18.89 -21.64
CA ALA A 10 -1.56 17.81 -22.00
C ALA A 10 -2.09 16.42 -21.60
N LEU A 11 -2.86 16.32 -20.51
CA LEU A 11 -3.43 15.04 -20.05
C LEU A 11 -4.86 14.79 -20.55
N TYR A 12 -5.61 15.83 -20.88
CA TYR A 12 -6.86 15.67 -21.64
C TYR A 12 -6.55 15.14 -23.06
N ASP A 13 -5.49 15.63 -23.67
CA ASP A 13 -4.96 15.09 -24.93
C ASP A 13 -4.41 13.67 -24.77
N ALA A 14 -3.87 13.32 -23.59
CA ALA A 14 -3.37 11.98 -23.30
C ALA A 14 -4.48 10.94 -23.08
N ALA A 15 -5.58 11.32 -22.45
CA ALA A 15 -6.77 10.45 -22.33
C ALA A 15 -7.41 10.18 -23.71
N THR A 16 -7.15 11.07 -24.68
CA THR A 16 -7.61 10.95 -26.09
C THR A 16 -6.52 10.47 -27.05
N GLY A 17 -5.29 10.17 -26.58
CA GLY A 17 -4.27 9.48 -27.40
C GLY A 17 -3.02 10.25 -27.77
N GLY A 18 -2.38 11.10 -26.92
CA GLY A 18 -1.10 11.64 -27.32
C GLY A 18 -0.40 12.72 -26.51
N GLY A 19 -0.71 12.94 -25.24
CA GLY A 19 0.00 13.95 -24.44
C GLY A 19 1.32 13.44 -23.82
N ASP A 20 2.34 14.29 -23.79
CA ASP A 20 3.59 14.02 -23.10
C ASP A 20 3.59 14.73 -21.73
N VAL A 21 4.13 14.04 -20.71
CA VAL A 21 4.30 14.55 -19.34
C VAL A 21 5.78 14.77 -19.07
N TRP A 22 6.11 15.87 -18.42
CA TRP A 22 7.47 16.17 -17.98
C TRP A 22 7.57 16.07 -16.45
N ILE A 23 8.55 15.30 -15.99
CA ILE A 23 8.98 15.27 -14.60
C ILE A 23 10.44 15.70 -14.59
N ASN A 24 10.71 16.90 -14.08
CA ASN A 24 12.04 17.53 -14.16
C ASN A 24 12.59 17.54 -15.58
N GLU A 25 13.70 16.86 -15.85
CA GLU A 25 14.36 16.80 -17.20
C GLU A 25 13.89 15.59 -18.03
N ARG A 26 13.01 14.74 -17.48
CA ARG A 26 12.56 13.51 -18.11
C ARG A 26 11.21 13.72 -18.81
N ARG A 27 11.07 13.18 -20.02
CA ARG A 27 9.85 13.28 -20.84
C ARG A 27 9.21 11.92 -21.01
N PHE A 28 7.92 11.82 -20.71
CA PHE A 28 7.15 10.59 -20.75
C PHE A 28 5.93 10.73 -21.66
N ARG A 29 5.69 9.72 -22.50
CA ARG A 29 4.45 9.59 -23.27
C ARG A 29 3.47 8.74 -22.50
N VAL A 30 2.25 9.26 -22.30
CA VAL A 30 1.16 8.50 -21.69
C VAL A 30 0.69 7.43 -22.67
N VAL A 31 0.65 6.17 -22.20
CA VAL A 31 0.19 5.02 -22.97
C VAL A 31 -1.29 4.76 -22.68
N ARG A 32 -1.64 4.64 -21.40
CA ARG A 32 -3.02 4.44 -20.94
C ARG A 32 -3.14 4.66 -19.44
N GLN A 33 -4.35 4.89 -18.95
CA GLN A 33 -4.66 4.86 -17.53
C GLN A 33 -4.67 3.40 -17.03
N ILE A 34 -4.12 3.18 -15.85
CA ILE A 34 -4.02 1.85 -15.20
C ILE A 34 -4.64 1.82 -13.80
N GLY A 35 -4.98 2.98 -13.24
CA GLY A 35 -5.63 3.09 -11.93
C GLY A 35 -6.30 4.45 -11.75
N GLU A 36 -7.25 4.47 -10.82
CA GLU A 36 -7.97 5.68 -10.41
C GLU A 36 -8.35 5.55 -8.93
N GLY A 37 -8.24 6.64 -8.17
CA GLY A 37 -8.68 6.70 -6.79
C GLY A 37 -8.79 8.13 -6.33
N GLY A 38 -9.90 8.49 -5.68
CA GLY A 38 -10.14 9.80 -5.09
C GLY A 38 -9.78 10.97 -6.03
N PHE A 39 -8.69 11.66 -5.70
CA PHE A 39 -8.13 12.76 -6.49
C PHE A 39 -6.87 12.38 -7.28
N ALA A 40 -6.61 11.07 -7.42
CA ALA A 40 -5.40 10.57 -8.06
C ALA A 40 -5.72 9.65 -9.26
N PHE A 41 -4.90 9.75 -10.29
CA PHE A 41 -4.95 8.90 -11.47
C PHE A 41 -3.59 8.25 -11.66
N VAL A 42 -3.55 6.97 -12.05
CA VAL A 42 -2.31 6.27 -12.35
C VAL A 42 -2.24 5.93 -13.83
N TYR A 43 -1.16 6.35 -14.48
CA TYR A 43 -0.92 6.16 -15.89
C TYR A 43 0.27 5.27 -16.15
N LEU A 44 0.12 4.33 -17.09
CA LEU A 44 1.25 3.67 -17.73
C LEU A 44 1.89 4.66 -18.71
N VAL A 45 3.19 4.86 -18.59
CA VAL A 45 3.94 5.81 -19.42
C VAL A 45 5.18 5.16 -19.99
N ARG A 46 5.67 5.69 -21.12
CA ARG A 46 6.97 5.33 -21.70
C ARG A 46 7.86 6.55 -21.75
N GLU A 47 9.07 6.41 -21.24
CA GLU A 47 10.09 7.45 -21.33
C GLU A 47 10.55 7.65 -22.78
N LEU A 48 10.56 8.90 -23.21
CA LEU A 48 11.08 9.29 -24.52
C LEU A 48 12.56 9.64 -24.31
N GLN A 49 13.46 8.85 -24.92
CA GLN A 49 14.90 9.03 -24.77
C GLN A 49 15.30 10.47 -25.13
N PRO A 50 16.18 11.11 -24.33
CA PRO A 50 16.80 12.35 -24.74
C PRO A 50 17.65 12.11 -26.00
N GLN A 51 17.58 13.04 -26.94
CA GLN A 51 18.34 12.95 -28.22
C GLN A 51 19.87 13.14 -28.07
N SER A 52 20.44 12.99 -26.87
CA SER A 52 21.87 13.21 -26.61
C SER A 52 22.51 12.08 -25.82
N ASP A 53 23.70 11.65 -26.26
CA ASP A 53 24.54 10.59 -25.67
C ASP A 53 24.97 10.83 -24.21
N ALA A 54 24.81 12.03 -23.69
CA ALA A 54 25.21 12.40 -22.32
C ALA A 54 24.28 11.83 -21.20
N ALA A 55 23.07 11.36 -21.55
CA ALA A 55 22.09 10.83 -20.62
C ALA A 55 22.24 9.31 -20.37
N LEU A 56 22.99 8.60 -21.20
CA LEU A 56 23.21 7.15 -21.09
C LEU A 56 23.97 6.72 -19.81
N ASN A 57 24.67 7.66 -19.18
CA ASN A 57 25.50 7.37 -17.97
C ASN A 57 24.78 7.60 -16.62
N ARG A 58 23.47 7.94 -16.61
CA ARG A 58 22.71 8.26 -15.39
C ARG A 58 21.58 7.28 -15.08
N ARG A 59 21.59 6.07 -15.61
CA ARG A 59 20.58 5.07 -15.26
C ARG A 59 20.75 4.64 -13.81
N ALA A 60 19.77 4.99 -12.97
CA ALA A 60 19.68 4.45 -11.63
C ALA A 60 19.36 2.94 -11.69
N SER A 61 19.73 2.19 -10.64
CA SER A 61 19.56 0.73 -10.56
C SER A 61 18.11 0.24 -10.65
N HIS A 62 17.12 1.15 -10.65
CA HIS A 62 15.68 0.87 -10.74
C HIS A 62 15.05 1.35 -12.06
N ASP A 63 15.83 1.82 -13.02
CA ASP A 63 15.29 2.20 -14.32
C ASP A 63 14.80 0.95 -15.08
N SER A 64 13.61 1.06 -15.67
CA SER A 64 12.99 0.00 -16.45
C SER A 64 13.83 -0.31 -17.71
N GLU A 65 14.09 -1.60 -17.98
CA GLU A 65 14.84 -2.03 -19.16
C GLU A 65 14.16 -1.63 -20.47
N ASP A 66 12.84 -1.53 -20.47
CA ASP A 66 12.00 -1.17 -21.64
C ASP A 66 11.55 0.31 -21.65
N GLY A 67 11.97 1.11 -20.66
CA GLY A 67 11.61 2.51 -20.50
C GLY A 67 10.13 2.73 -20.10
N THR A 68 9.48 1.72 -19.51
CA THR A 68 8.08 1.78 -19.11
C THR A 68 7.97 2.02 -17.60
N TYR A 69 7.10 2.96 -17.18
CA TYR A 69 6.93 3.40 -15.80
C TYR A 69 5.45 3.61 -15.48
N ALA A 70 5.16 3.82 -14.19
CA ALA A 70 3.87 4.29 -13.70
C ALA A 70 4.00 5.72 -13.17
N ILE A 71 3.07 6.61 -13.57
CA ILE A 71 2.96 7.96 -13.00
C ILE A 71 1.65 8.05 -12.23
N LYS A 72 1.73 8.33 -10.92
CA LYS A 72 0.59 8.76 -10.11
C LYS A 72 0.46 10.28 -10.25
N LYS A 73 -0.62 10.74 -10.86
CA LYS A 73 -1.00 12.16 -10.93
C LYS A 73 -2.01 12.44 -9.83
N VAL A 74 -1.76 13.47 -9.02
CA VAL A 74 -2.67 13.93 -7.97
C VAL A 74 -3.12 15.35 -8.28
N LEU A 75 -4.44 15.59 -8.27
CA LEU A 75 -5.03 16.92 -8.39
C LEU A 75 -5.16 17.54 -7.01
N ILE A 76 -4.57 18.72 -6.83
CA ILE A 76 -4.46 19.40 -5.53
C ILE A 76 -5.26 20.70 -5.61
N GLN A 77 -6.34 20.76 -4.84
CA GLN A 77 -7.29 21.88 -4.84
C GLN A 77 -7.27 22.68 -3.52
N SER A 78 -6.55 22.20 -2.50
CA SER A 78 -6.42 22.89 -1.21
C SER A 78 -4.99 22.83 -0.67
N LYS A 79 -4.67 23.70 0.28
CA LYS A 79 -3.36 23.72 0.94
C LYS A 79 -3.14 22.44 1.75
N GLU A 80 -4.19 21.94 2.38
CA GLU A 80 -4.17 20.70 3.16
C GLU A 80 -3.80 19.52 2.27
N GLN A 81 -4.40 19.43 1.07
CA GLN A 81 -4.05 18.39 0.09
C GLN A 81 -2.60 18.52 -0.38
N LEU A 82 -2.10 19.77 -0.58
CA LEU A 82 -0.71 20.00 -0.95
C LEU A 82 0.26 19.49 0.14
N ASP A 83 -0.06 19.74 1.40
CA ASP A 83 0.75 19.32 2.53
C ASP A 83 0.74 17.77 2.66
N LEU A 84 -0.40 17.12 2.45
CA LEU A 84 -0.52 15.65 2.42
C LEU A 84 0.33 15.04 1.30
N VAL A 85 0.27 15.59 0.09
CA VAL A 85 1.06 15.08 -1.05
C VAL A 85 2.56 15.29 -0.83
N LYS A 86 2.96 16.42 -0.27
CA LYS A 86 4.37 16.66 0.10
C LYS A 86 4.85 15.66 1.15
N GLU A 87 3.99 15.34 2.12
CA GLU A 87 4.31 14.34 3.13
C GLU A 87 4.41 12.93 2.53
N GLU A 88 3.50 12.54 1.61
CA GLU A 88 3.61 11.28 0.87
C GLU A 88 4.93 11.19 0.10
N ILE A 89 5.32 12.26 -0.62
CA ILE A 89 6.60 12.32 -1.33
C ILE A 89 7.77 12.19 -0.37
N ARG A 90 7.75 12.91 0.75
CA ARG A 90 8.79 12.86 1.78
C ARG A 90 8.95 11.45 2.35
N VAL A 91 7.84 10.82 2.75
CA VAL A 91 7.84 9.47 3.34
C VAL A 91 8.28 8.42 2.32
N SER A 92 7.78 8.49 1.08
CA SER A 92 8.19 7.58 0.00
C SER A 92 9.69 7.67 -0.31
N SER A 93 10.32 8.81 -0.03
CA SER A 93 11.75 9.03 -0.23
C SER A 93 12.62 8.57 0.94
N LEU A 94 12.03 8.24 2.11
CA LEU A 94 12.77 7.79 3.29
C LEU A 94 13.23 6.33 3.19
N PHE A 95 12.45 5.51 2.49
CA PHE A 95 12.63 4.06 2.53
C PHE A 95 13.20 3.53 1.22
N SER A 96 14.24 2.71 1.34
CA SER A 96 14.84 1.98 0.22
C SER A 96 14.93 0.51 0.61
N HIS A 97 13.99 -0.30 0.10
CA HIS A 97 13.91 -1.72 0.42
C HIS A 97 13.26 -2.48 -0.76
N PRO A 98 13.70 -3.69 -1.11
CA PRO A 98 13.16 -4.44 -2.26
C PRO A 98 11.67 -4.75 -2.18
N ASN A 99 11.09 -4.79 -0.98
CA ASN A 99 9.67 -5.03 -0.75
C ASN A 99 8.85 -3.76 -0.44
N LEU A 100 9.42 -2.57 -0.66
CA LEU A 100 8.73 -1.28 -0.61
C LEU A 100 8.86 -0.60 -1.97
N LEU A 101 7.75 -0.01 -2.46
CA LEU A 101 7.73 0.65 -3.76
C LEU A 101 8.60 1.91 -3.76
N PRO A 102 9.69 1.97 -4.53
CA PRO A 102 10.56 3.14 -4.57
C PRO A 102 9.90 4.27 -5.36
N LEU A 103 9.97 5.49 -4.84
CA LEU A 103 9.70 6.71 -5.60
C LEU A 103 10.94 7.05 -6.42
N LEU A 104 10.84 7.02 -7.76
CA LEU A 104 11.98 7.25 -8.67
C LEU A 104 12.23 8.72 -8.92
N ASP A 105 11.15 9.51 -9.06
CA ASP A 105 11.20 10.94 -9.31
C ASP A 105 9.84 11.58 -9.01
N HIS A 106 9.77 12.90 -8.87
CA HIS A 106 8.51 13.61 -8.65
C HIS A 106 8.58 15.06 -9.11
N ALA A 107 7.42 15.65 -9.40
CA ALA A 107 7.26 17.07 -9.65
C ALA A 107 5.93 17.57 -9.06
N VAL A 108 5.95 18.78 -8.48
CA VAL A 108 4.74 19.49 -8.04
C VAL A 108 4.68 20.79 -8.79
N ILE A 109 3.61 21.00 -9.57
CA ILE A 109 3.49 22.09 -10.53
C ILE A 109 2.26 22.93 -10.18
N ALA A 110 2.42 24.25 -10.06
CA ALA A 110 1.29 25.16 -9.90
C ALA A 110 0.55 25.31 -11.23
N VAL A 111 -0.77 25.20 -11.19
CA VAL A 111 -1.64 25.42 -12.38
C VAL A 111 -1.84 26.93 -12.59
N LYS A 112 -1.62 27.41 -13.83
CA LYS A 112 -1.79 28.83 -14.16
C LYS A 112 -3.25 29.25 -14.02
N GLY A 113 -3.46 30.35 -13.30
CA GLY A 113 -4.75 31.04 -13.19
C GLY A 113 -5.60 30.62 -11.99
N ASP A 114 -5.16 29.66 -11.22
CA ASP A 114 -5.81 29.21 -10.01
C ASP A 114 -4.75 28.85 -8.94
N TRP A 115 -5.16 28.74 -7.67
CA TRP A 115 -4.30 28.28 -6.58
C TRP A 115 -3.97 26.77 -6.68
N SER A 116 -4.62 26.01 -7.56
CA SER A 116 -4.48 24.57 -7.69
C SER A 116 -3.07 24.13 -8.12
N HIS A 117 -2.70 22.90 -7.75
CA HIS A 117 -1.44 22.27 -8.13
C HIS A 117 -1.71 20.87 -8.69
N GLU A 118 -0.76 20.37 -9.45
CA GLU A 118 -0.70 18.98 -9.87
C GLU A 118 0.61 18.37 -9.38
N ALA A 119 0.54 17.19 -8.77
CA ALA A 119 1.71 16.42 -8.42
C ALA A 119 1.83 15.19 -9.33
N TYR A 120 3.04 14.88 -9.72
CA TYR A 120 3.42 13.74 -10.54
C TYR A 120 4.47 12.94 -9.79
N LEU A 121 4.16 11.69 -9.46
CA LEU A 121 5.05 10.77 -8.76
C LEU A 121 5.38 9.61 -9.70
N LEU A 122 6.66 9.40 -9.98
CA LEU A 122 7.17 8.38 -10.89
C LEU A 122 7.57 7.13 -10.13
N PHE A 123 7.04 5.99 -10.56
CA PHE A 123 7.30 4.68 -9.97
C PHE A 123 7.70 3.64 -11.03
N PRO A 124 8.40 2.56 -10.65
CA PRO A 124 8.48 1.37 -11.50
C PRO A 124 7.08 0.83 -11.78
N VAL A 125 6.87 0.23 -12.95
CA VAL A 125 5.59 -0.40 -13.27
C VAL A 125 5.60 -1.89 -12.91
N TYR A 126 4.52 -2.35 -12.30
CA TYR A 126 4.28 -3.76 -11.95
C TYR A 126 3.09 -4.28 -12.75
N MET A 127 3.37 -5.00 -13.84
CA MET A 127 2.34 -5.49 -14.75
C MET A 127 1.51 -6.65 -14.18
N GLY A 128 1.96 -7.27 -13.07
CA GLY A 128 1.24 -8.33 -12.38
C GLY A 128 0.02 -7.87 -11.59
N GLY A 129 -0.20 -6.56 -11.46
CA GLY A 129 -1.29 -5.98 -10.68
C GLY A 129 -1.11 -6.13 -9.18
N THR A 130 -2.19 -5.91 -8.42
CA THR A 130 -2.18 -6.03 -6.97
C THR A 130 -2.41 -7.48 -6.52
N LEU A 131 -2.08 -7.76 -5.28
CA LEU A 131 -2.41 -9.03 -4.62
C LEU A 131 -3.93 -9.26 -4.58
N PHE A 132 -4.71 -8.19 -4.41
CA PHE A 132 -6.16 -8.24 -4.46
C PHE A 132 -6.67 -8.67 -5.85
N ASP A 133 -6.15 -8.09 -6.93
CA ASP A 133 -6.52 -8.44 -8.30
C ASP A 133 -6.18 -9.90 -8.61
N ASN A 134 -4.99 -10.34 -8.20
CA ASN A 134 -4.53 -11.71 -8.38
C ASN A 134 -5.39 -12.71 -7.61
N ALA A 135 -5.72 -12.41 -6.35
CA ALA A 135 -6.57 -13.26 -5.51
C ALA A 135 -7.99 -13.39 -6.09
N ASN A 136 -8.58 -12.29 -6.58
CA ASN A 136 -9.87 -12.30 -7.27
C ASN A 136 -9.85 -13.12 -8.57
N ALA A 137 -8.79 -13.00 -9.36
CA ALA A 137 -8.62 -13.79 -10.58
C ALA A 137 -8.47 -15.29 -10.28
N MET A 138 -7.82 -15.65 -9.18
CA MET A 138 -7.73 -17.07 -8.73
C MET A 138 -9.07 -17.57 -8.22
N LEU A 139 -9.76 -16.79 -7.39
CA LEU A 139 -11.08 -17.17 -6.86
C LEU A 139 -12.10 -17.42 -7.98
N SER A 140 -12.09 -16.61 -9.04
CA SER A 140 -12.97 -16.81 -10.21
C SER A 140 -12.77 -18.16 -10.90
N ARG A 141 -11.58 -18.77 -10.76
CA ARG A 141 -11.23 -20.11 -11.24
C ARG A 141 -11.35 -21.18 -10.16
N LYS A 142 -11.81 -20.82 -8.95
CA LYS A 142 -11.85 -21.69 -7.76
C LYS A 142 -10.45 -22.19 -7.34
N GLU A 143 -9.43 -21.39 -7.59
CA GLU A 143 -8.04 -21.64 -7.22
C GLU A 143 -7.69 -20.83 -5.97
N PHE A 144 -6.70 -21.32 -5.21
CA PHE A 144 -6.17 -20.64 -4.03
C PHE A 144 -4.64 -20.63 -4.11
N TYR A 145 -4.04 -19.66 -3.44
CA TYR A 145 -2.59 -19.63 -3.33
C TYR A 145 -2.07 -20.88 -2.63
N PRO A 146 -1.03 -21.54 -3.16
CA PRO A 146 -0.31 -22.58 -2.42
C PRO A 146 0.21 -22.03 -1.09
N THR A 147 0.24 -22.86 -0.04
CA THR A 147 0.74 -22.45 1.29
C THR A 147 2.14 -21.82 1.21
N ALA A 148 3.03 -22.41 0.40
CA ALA A 148 4.38 -21.87 0.19
C ALA A 148 4.35 -20.44 -0.39
N ASP A 149 3.50 -20.17 -1.39
CA ASP A 149 3.36 -18.82 -1.98
C ASP A 149 2.80 -17.82 -0.95
N VAL A 150 1.78 -18.23 -0.17
CA VAL A 150 1.21 -17.41 0.92
C VAL A 150 2.30 -16.99 1.90
N LEU A 151 3.11 -17.94 2.35
CA LEU A 151 4.19 -17.70 3.31
C LEU A 151 5.30 -16.82 2.72
N GLN A 152 5.67 -17.02 1.46
CA GLN A 152 6.69 -16.20 0.79
C GLN A 152 6.22 -14.76 0.56
N ILE A 153 4.98 -14.55 0.12
CA ILE A 153 4.38 -13.21 -0.01
C ILE A 153 4.34 -12.54 1.36
N PHE A 154 3.84 -13.24 2.35
CA PHE A 154 3.68 -12.70 3.71
C PHE A 154 5.04 -12.33 4.34
N ARG A 155 6.05 -13.19 4.20
CA ARG A 155 7.42 -12.91 4.67
C ARG A 155 7.99 -11.63 4.09
N GLN A 156 7.79 -11.41 2.79
CA GLN A 156 8.27 -10.21 2.10
C GLN A 156 7.57 -8.93 2.59
N LEU A 157 6.26 -9.00 2.89
CA LEU A 157 5.54 -7.90 3.53
C LEU A 157 6.12 -7.59 4.93
N CYS A 158 6.42 -8.63 5.70
CA CYS A 158 7.06 -8.47 7.02
C CYS A 158 8.43 -7.80 6.91
N GLU A 159 9.26 -8.13 5.92
CA GLU A 159 10.56 -7.49 5.70
C GLU A 159 10.41 -5.99 5.36
N GLY A 160 9.46 -5.66 4.49
CA GLY A 160 9.16 -4.26 4.18
C GLY A 160 8.71 -3.48 5.42
N LEU A 161 7.76 -4.03 6.20
CA LEU A 161 7.30 -3.40 7.45
C LEU A 161 8.41 -3.32 8.50
N LYS A 162 9.24 -4.36 8.65
CA LYS A 162 10.40 -4.31 9.55
C LYS A 162 11.31 -3.14 9.22
N HIS A 163 11.58 -2.89 7.94
CA HIS A 163 12.38 -1.75 7.50
C HIS A 163 11.78 -0.42 7.96
N MET A 164 10.44 -0.25 7.88
CA MET A 164 9.74 0.95 8.34
C MET A 164 9.71 1.04 9.88
N HIS A 165 9.42 -0.05 10.57
CA HIS A 165 9.35 -0.10 12.05
C HIS A 165 10.72 0.08 12.72
N SER A 166 11.81 -0.25 12.01
CA SER A 166 13.19 -0.09 12.49
C SER A 166 13.80 1.29 12.16
N TYR A 167 13.06 2.15 11.47
CA TYR A 167 13.50 3.52 11.20
C TYR A 167 13.52 4.35 12.50
N ASP A 168 14.29 5.43 12.55
CA ASP A 168 14.32 6.33 13.70
C ASP A 168 13.84 7.73 13.33
N PRO A 169 12.64 8.17 13.81
CA PRO A 169 11.68 7.40 14.62
C PRO A 169 10.97 6.30 13.81
N PRO A 170 10.45 5.24 14.47
CA PRO A 170 9.68 4.18 13.80
C PRO A 170 8.49 4.72 13.03
N TYR A 171 8.24 4.19 11.82
CA TYR A 171 7.08 4.52 11.00
C TYR A 171 6.11 3.35 10.93
N ALA A 172 4.81 3.64 11.00
CA ALA A 172 3.75 2.70 10.64
C ALA A 172 3.20 3.05 9.25
N HIS A 173 2.88 2.03 8.48
CA HIS A 173 2.26 2.16 7.14
C HIS A 173 0.80 2.59 7.23
N ASN A 174 0.06 2.05 8.21
CA ASN A 174 -1.34 2.32 8.55
C ASN A 174 -2.40 1.92 7.50
N ASP A 175 -2.01 1.42 6.32
CA ASP A 175 -2.97 0.93 5.32
C ASP A 175 -2.47 -0.36 4.63
N VAL A 176 -1.95 -1.31 5.42
CA VAL A 176 -1.52 -2.62 4.93
C VAL A 176 -2.77 -3.44 4.57
N LYS A 177 -2.90 -3.77 3.27
CA LYS A 177 -4.01 -4.57 2.72
C LYS A 177 -3.63 -5.16 1.37
N PRO A 178 -4.31 -6.20 0.85
CA PRO A 178 -3.99 -6.80 -0.44
C PRO A 178 -4.02 -5.83 -1.63
N GLY A 179 -4.85 -4.78 -1.58
CA GLY A 179 -4.92 -3.75 -2.61
C GLY A 179 -3.68 -2.85 -2.68
N ASN A 180 -2.89 -2.79 -1.60
CA ASN A 180 -1.64 -2.02 -1.52
C ASN A 180 -0.39 -2.89 -1.66
N VAL A 181 -0.53 -4.11 -2.18
CA VAL A 181 0.59 -5.03 -2.44
C VAL A 181 0.65 -5.34 -3.92
N LEU A 182 1.73 -4.95 -4.58
CA LEU A 182 2.02 -5.29 -5.97
C LEU A 182 2.67 -6.68 -6.04
N ILE A 183 2.28 -7.47 -7.03
CA ILE A 183 2.81 -8.82 -7.25
C ILE A 183 3.54 -8.89 -8.59
N THR A 184 4.76 -9.43 -8.55
CA THR A 184 5.52 -9.80 -9.75
C THR A 184 5.73 -11.31 -9.74
N ARG A 185 5.46 -11.96 -10.88
CA ARG A 185 5.68 -13.39 -11.07
C ARG A 185 6.67 -13.60 -12.20
N HIS A 186 7.75 -14.29 -11.90
CA HIS A 186 8.66 -14.81 -12.91
C HIS A 186 8.47 -16.33 -13.03
N ARG A 187 8.58 -16.84 -14.26
CA ARG A 187 8.36 -18.28 -14.51
C ARG A 187 9.35 -19.13 -13.71
N GLY A 188 8.82 -20.03 -12.88
CA GLY A 188 9.62 -20.93 -12.05
C GLY A 188 10.22 -20.31 -10.80
N GLN A 189 9.81 -19.08 -10.43
CA GLN A 189 10.23 -18.42 -9.20
C GLN A 189 9.04 -18.15 -8.29
N ALA A 190 9.31 -18.00 -6.99
CA ALA A 190 8.31 -17.54 -6.04
C ALA A 190 7.84 -16.11 -6.39
N PRO A 191 6.57 -15.76 -6.08
CA PRO A 191 6.07 -14.42 -6.31
C PRO A 191 6.85 -13.38 -5.48
N ILE A 192 7.09 -12.22 -6.08
CA ILE A 192 7.69 -11.07 -5.39
C ILE A 192 6.57 -10.12 -5.00
N ALA A 193 6.52 -9.76 -3.71
CA ALA A 193 5.55 -8.83 -3.15
C ALA A 193 6.23 -7.48 -2.82
N THR A 194 5.59 -6.38 -3.22
CA THR A 194 6.07 -5.02 -2.98
C THR A 194 4.94 -4.18 -2.40
N LEU A 195 5.11 -3.69 -1.17
CA LEU A 195 4.14 -2.84 -0.49
C LEU A 195 4.22 -1.43 -1.08
N MET A 196 3.06 -0.83 -1.38
CA MET A 196 2.93 0.50 -1.98
C MET A 196 1.98 1.39 -1.19
N ASP A 197 1.91 2.65 -1.61
CA ASP A 197 1.00 3.68 -1.09
C ASP A 197 1.31 4.11 0.35
N PHE A 198 2.27 5.03 0.46
CA PHE A 198 2.71 5.59 1.75
C PHE A 198 1.92 6.85 2.16
N GLY A 199 0.77 7.13 1.53
CA GLY A 199 -0.06 8.29 1.83
C GLY A 199 -0.61 8.31 3.27
N SER A 200 -0.70 7.15 3.91
CA SER A 200 -1.12 7.01 5.31
C SER A 200 0.03 6.79 6.29
N ALA A 201 1.27 6.63 5.77
CA ALA A 201 2.42 6.32 6.59
C ALA A 201 2.89 7.54 7.39
N ARG A 202 3.18 7.32 8.69
CA ARG A 202 3.63 8.37 9.61
C ARG A 202 4.43 7.77 10.77
N PRO A 203 5.09 8.61 11.60
CA PRO A 203 5.70 8.12 12.84
C PRO A 203 4.70 7.29 13.65
N ALA A 204 5.11 6.07 14.01
CA ALA A 204 4.20 5.07 14.59
C ALA A 204 3.79 5.40 16.02
N ARG A 205 4.72 5.98 16.80
CA ARG A 205 4.54 6.18 18.23
C ARG A 205 3.84 7.50 18.52
N LYS A 206 2.69 7.40 19.19
CA LYS A 206 1.89 8.54 19.61
C LYS A 206 1.32 8.30 21.00
N GLU A 207 1.62 9.21 21.91
CA GLU A 207 1.00 9.26 23.23
C GLU A 207 -0.35 9.96 23.15
N ILE A 208 -1.40 9.31 23.62
CA ILE A 208 -2.74 9.87 23.80
C ILE A 208 -2.95 10.14 25.27
N ARG A 209 -3.22 11.37 25.63
CA ARG A 209 -3.38 11.81 27.02
C ARG A 209 -4.69 12.53 27.29
N SER A 210 -5.55 12.67 26.27
CA SER A 210 -6.86 13.29 26.41
C SER A 210 -7.89 12.66 25.46
N ARG A 211 -9.17 12.84 25.77
CA ARG A 211 -10.27 12.42 24.90
C ARG A 211 -10.24 13.15 23.54
N SER A 212 -9.84 14.42 23.52
CA SER A 212 -9.71 15.19 22.29
C SER A 212 -8.68 14.58 21.34
N GLU A 213 -7.49 14.21 21.87
CA GLU A 213 -6.44 13.55 21.06
C GLU A 213 -6.88 12.18 20.55
N ALA A 214 -7.63 11.43 21.37
CA ALA A 214 -8.20 10.14 20.98
C ALA A 214 -9.18 10.30 19.80
N LEU A 215 -10.09 11.27 19.86
CA LEU A 215 -11.03 11.57 18.78
C LEU A 215 -10.33 12.03 17.50
N GLN A 216 -9.33 12.91 17.59
CA GLN A 216 -8.53 13.33 16.45
C GLN A 216 -7.81 12.15 15.77
N LEU A 217 -7.31 11.18 16.56
CA LEU A 217 -6.71 9.96 16.00
C LEU A 217 -7.75 9.10 15.27
N GLN A 218 -8.95 8.95 15.84
CA GLN A 218 -10.04 8.19 15.23
C GLN A 218 -10.53 8.83 13.92
N GLU A 219 -10.70 10.16 13.90
CA GLU A 219 -11.06 10.92 12.70
C GLU A 219 -10.01 10.76 11.61
N TRP A 220 -8.74 10.97 11.95
CA TRP A 220 -7.64 10.74 11.02
C TRP A 220 -7.64 9.31 10.47
N ALA A 221 -7.80 8.29 11.34
CA ALA A 221 -7.81 6.89 10.92
C ALA A 221 -9.04 6.56 10.04
N ALA A 222 -10.17 7.25 10.24
CA ALA A 222 -11.36 7.10 9.41
C ALA A 222 -11.12 7.53 7.96
N GLU A 223 -10.27 8.53 7.75
CA GLU A 223 -9.95 9.06 6.43
C GLU A 223 -8.79 8.33 5.74
N HIS A 224 -7.83 7.78 6.53
CA HIS A 224 -6.56 7.30 6.01
C HIS A 224 -6.36 5.78 6.09
N CYS A 225 -7.11 5.07 6.95
CA CYS A 225 -6.96 3.63 7.13
C CYS A 225 -8.16 2.89 6.57
N SER A 226 -7.93 1.87 5.77
CA SER A 226 -9.01 1.03 5.21
C SER A 226 -9.78 0.31 6.30
N ALA A 227 -11.09 0.57 6.40
CA ALA A 227 -11.96 0.13 7.49
C ALA A 227 -11.82 -1.37 7.85
N PRO A 228 -11.83 -2.34 6.90
CA PRO A 228 -11.74 -3.76 7.24
C PRO A 228 -10.39 -4.21 7.82
N TYR A 229 -9.33 -3.39 7.66
CA TYR A 229 -7.96 -3.67 8.07
C TYR A 229 -7.50 -2.79 9.23
N ARG A 230 -8.34 -1.81 9.65
CA ARG A 230 -8.02 -0.85 10.71
C ARG A 230 -8.02 -1.51 12.08
N ALA A 231 -6.96 -1.27 12.85
CA ALA A 231 -6.80 -1.82 14.20
C ALA A 231 -7.86 -1.30 15.20
N PRO A 232 -8.26 -2.09 16.20
CA PRO A 232 -9.29 -1.71 17.19
C PRO A 232 -9.02 -0.37 17.87
N GLU A 233 -7.80 -0.09 18.25
CA GLU A 233 -7.37 1.16 18.93
C GLU A 233 -7.48 2.39 18.01
N LEU A 234 -7.62 2.20 16.71
CA LEU A 234 -7.90 3.26 15.74
C LEU A 234 -9.40 3.45 15.48
N TRP A 235 -10.22 2.49 15.92
CA TRP A 235 -11.69 2.58 15.89
C TRP A 235 -12.26 3.17 17.17
N ASP A 236 -11.71 2.75 18.32
CA ASP A 236 -12.13 3.17 19.64
C ASP A 236 -10.88 3.39 20.50
N CYS A 237 -10.29 4.57 20.36
CA CYS A 237 -9.08 4.94 21.06
C CYS A 237 -9.39 5.35 22.49
N PRO A 238 -8.77 4.75 23.52
CA PRO A 238 -8.87 5.20 24.88
C PRO A 238 -8.31 6.62 25.05
N SER A 239 -8.85 7.39 26.01
CA SER A 239 -8.36 8.74 26.33
C SER A 239 -6.95 8.78 26.93
N HIS A 240 -6.41 7.61 27.30
CA HIS A 240 -5.02 7.40 27.72
C HIS A 240 -4.55 6.10 27.06
N ALA A 241 -3.67 6.22 26.08
CA ALA A 241 -3.11 5.10 25.33
C ALA A 241 -1.75 5.46 24.75
N ASP A 242 -0.90 4.48 24.57
CA ASP A 242 0.32 4.57 23.79
C ASP A 242 0.13 3.76 22.51
N ILE A 243 0.04 4.45 21.39
CA ILE A 243 -0.10 3.87 20.06
C ILE A 243 1.30 3.62 19.52
N ASP A 244 1.51 2.50 18.85
CA ASP A 244 2.79 2.14 18.26
C ASP A 244 2.63 1.38 16.93
N GLU A 245 3.73 0.85 16.41
CA GLU A 245 3.82 0.10 15.14
C GLU A 245 2.96 -1.18 15.09
N ARG A 246 2.40 -1.63 16.22
CA ARG A 246 1.52 -2.82 16.27
C ARG A 246 0.14 -2.59 15.69
N THR A 247 -0.21 -1.36 15.30
CA THR A 247 -1.35 -1.09 14.41
C THR A 247 -1.18 -1.79 13.07
N ASP A 248 0.04 -1.79 12.50
CA ASP A 248 0.35 -2.52 11.26
C ASP A 248 0.31 -4.04 11.45
N ILE A 249 0.65 -4.55 12.63
CA ILE A 249 0.59 -5.99 12.93
C ILE A 249 -0.85 -6.52 12.85
N TRP A 250 -1.82 -5.73 13.32
CA TRP A 250 -3.24 -6.05 13.11
C TRP A 250 -3.59 -6.10 11.63
N SER A 251 -3.26 -5.05 10.88
CA SER A 251 -3.53 -4.98 9.43
C SER A 251 -2.84 -6.09 8.66
N LEU A 252 -1.63 -6.47 9.07
CA LEU A 252 -0.86 -7.58 8.52
C LEU A 252 -1.57 -8.94 8.78
N GLY A 253 -2.11 -9.14 9.99
CA GLY A 253 -2.92 -10.32 10.31
C GLY A 253 -4.20 -10.42 9.47
N CYS A 254 -4.91 -9.29 9.29
CA CYS A 254 -6.05 -9.21 8.38
C CYS A 254 -5.64 -9.51 6.92
N THR A 255 -4.46 -9.04 6.51
CA THR A 255 -3.92 -9.27 5.17
C THR A 255 -3.57 -10.74 4.95
N LEU A 256 -2.95 -11.42 5.93
CA LEU A 256 -2.68 -12.86 5.84
C LEU A 256 -3.99 -13.65 5.67
N TYR A 257 -5.00 -13.34 6.48
CA TYR A 257 -6.32 -13.95 6.32
C TYR A 257 -6.88 -13.71 4.91
N ALA A 258 -6.77 -12.47 4.40
CA ALA A 258 -7.28 -12.11 3.08
C ALA A 258 -6.51 -12.80 1.93
N ILE A 259 -5.22 -13.05 2.06
CA ILE A 259 -4.44 -13.86 1.09
C ILE A 259 -4.97 -15.29 1.06
N MET A 260 -5.32 -15.85 2.22
CA MET A 260 -5.83 -17.22 2.34
C MET A 260 -7.25 -17.37 1.81
N TYR A 261 -8.14 -16.38 2.08
CA TYR A 261 -9.59 -16.55 1.90
C TYR A 261 -10.23 -15.52 0.96
N ASN A 262 -9.44 -14.59 0.42
CA ASN A 262 -9.88 -13.52 -0.50
C ASN A 262 -10.95 -12.58 0.06
N VAL A 263 -11.03 -12.45 1.36
CA VAL A 263 -11.92 -11.55 2.10
C VAL A 263 -11.27 -11.19 3.42
N SER A 264 -11.54 -10.00 3.95
CA SER A 264 -11.04 -9.65 5.28
C SER A 264 -11.75 -10.48 6.37
N PRO A 265 -11.07 -10.77 7.50
CA PRO A 265 -11.64 -11.66 8.53
C PRO A 265 -12.96 -11.13 9.12
N PHE A 266 -13.10 -9.82 9.24
CA PHE A 266 -14.26 -9.19 9.89
C PHE A 266 -15.41 -8.97 8.92
N GLU A 267 -15.17 -8.71 7.64
CA GLU A 267 -16.21 -8.76 6.60
C GLU A 267 -16.75 -10.17 6.45
N TYR A 268 -15.90 -11.19 6.48
CA TYR A 268 -16.34 -12.58 6.48
C TYR A 268 -17.15 -12.94 7.73
N ALA A 269 -16.73 -12.45 8.92
CA ALA A 269 -17.43 -12.68 10.17
C ALA A 269 -18.86 -12.08 10.18
N LEU A 270 -19.06 -10.93 9.55
CA LEU A 270 -20.38 -10.30 9.40
C LEU A 270 -21.27 -11.09 8.45
N GLY A 271 -20.72 -11.60 7.34
CA GLY A 271 -21.47 -12.32 6.31
C GLY A 271 -22.64 -11.52 5.77
N GLU A 272 -23.67 -12.23 5.28
CA GLU A 272 -24.89 -11.62 4.75
C GLU A 272 -25.83 -11.08 5.83
N SER A 273 -25.64 -11.48 7.10
CA SER A 273 -26.53 -11.06 8.20
C SER A 273 -26.38 -9.59 8.59
N GLY A 274 -25.37 -8.92 8.08
CA GLY A 274 -25.05 -7.54 8.41
C GLY A 274 -24.51 -7.39 9.84
N GLY A 275 -24.34 -6.15 10.27
CA GLY A 275 -23.84 -5.82 11.59
C GLY A 275 -22.84 -4.67 11.55
N SER A 276 -22.28 -4.32 12.70
CA SER A 276 -21.25 -3.28 12.79
C SER A 276 -19.88 -3.88 12.59
N LEU A 277 -19.19 -3.46 11.51
CA LEU A 277 -17.79 -3.82 11.26
C LEU A 277 -16.89 -3.39 12.43
N GLN A 278 -17.10 -2.20 12.96
CA GLN A 278 -16.41 -1.70 14.14
C GLN A 278 -16.55 -2.62 15.34
N LEU A 279 -17.77 -3.07 15.64
CA LEU A 279 -18.02 -3.98 16.78
C LEU A 279 -17.35 -5.35 16.57
N ALA A 280 -17.39 -5.88 15.34
CA ALA A 280 -16.70 -7.14 15.03
C ALA A 280 -15.19 -7.03 15.23
N ILE A 281 -14.58 -5.91 14.80
CA ILE A 281 -13.15 -5.62 14.93
C ILE A 281 -12.78 -5.42 16.39
N VAL A 282 -13.47 -4.55 17.12
CA VAL A 282 -13.16 -4.22 18.54
C VAL A 282 -13.31 -5.44 19.43
N ASN A 283 -14.27 -6.33 19.13
CA ASN A 283 -14.47 -7.58 19.90
C ASN A 283 -13.61 -8.75 19.40
N GLY A 284 -12.83 -8.58 18.32
CA GLY A 284 -12.00 -9.63 17.76
C GLY A 284 -12.78 -10.87 17.28
N GLN A 285 -13.98 -10.68 16.76
CA GLN A 285 -14.86 -11.77 16.32
C GLN A 285 -14.39 -12.40 15.02
N LEU A 286 -13.59 -13.45 15.12
CA LEU A 286 -13.09 -14.20 13.95
C LEU A 286 -14.02 -15.37 13.62
N LYS A 287 -14.23 -15.58 12.32
CA LYS A 287 -14.85 -16.79 11.77
C LYS A 287 -13.97 -17.34 10.66
N TRP A 288 -14.02 -18.64 10.44
CA TRP A 288 -13.24 -19.32 9.43
C TRP A 288 -14.17 -19.96 8.41
N PRO A 289 -13.85 -19.93 7.11
CA PRO A 289 -14.60 -20.67 6.11
C PRO A 289 -14.67 -22.15 6.45
N ALA A 290 -15.86 -22.73 6.36
CA ALA A 290 -16.09 -24.15 6.59
C ALA A 290 -15.71 -24.98 5.36
N GLY A 291 -15.26 -26.22 5.59
CA GLY A 291 -14.96 -27.17 4.52
C GLY A 291 -13.47 -27.34 4.22
N PRO A 292 -13.13 -28.26 3.30
CA PRO A 292 -11.75 -28.62 2.98
C PRO A 292 -11.03 -27.61 2.07
N ASN A 293 -11.73 -26.64 1.53
CA ASN A 293 -11.17 -25.60 0.64
C ASN A 293 -11.45 -24.20 1.21
N PRO A 294 -10.41 -23.35 1.28
CA PRO A 294 -9.00 -23.61 1.00
C PRO A 294 -8.32 -24.47 2.08
N PRO A 295 -7.42 -25.39 1.68
CA PRO A 295 -6.81 -26.38 2.58
C PRO A 295 -5.57 -25.83 3.30
N TYR A 296 -5.71 -24.72 4.02
CA TYR A 296 -4.59 -24.17 4.77
C TYR A 296 -4.41 -24.90 6.11
N PRO A 297 -3.16 -25.15 6.52
CA PRO A 297 -2.87 -25.79 7.79
C PRO A 297 -3.33 -24.96 8.98
N GLU A 298 -3.68 -25.62 10.07
CA GLU A 298 -4.17 -24.98 11.30
C GLU A 298 -3.15 -23.98 11.87
N GLU A 299 -1.87 -24.21 11.69
CA GLU A 299 -0.81 -23.31 12.13
C GLU A 299 -0.90 -21.92 11.49
N LEU A 300 -1.36 -21.81 10.23
CA LEU A 300 -1.62 -20.50 9.62
C LEU A 300 -2.78 -19.78 10.29
N ARG A 301 -3.84 -20.50 10.68
CA ARG A 301 -4.95 -19.92 11.43
C ARG A 301 -4.50 -19.41 12.79
N GLN A 302 -3.70 -20.20 13.51
CA GLN A 302 -3.13 -19.79 14.80
C GLN A 302 -2.20 -18.58 14.63
N PHE A 303 -1.47 -18.50 13.53
CA PHE A 303 -0.61 -17.37 13.22
C PHE A 303 -1.43 -16.09 13.00
N VAL A 304 -2.54 -16.15 12.26
CA VAL A 304 -3.49 -15.04 12.14
C VAL A 304 -4.04 -14.61 13.50
N ILE A 305 -4.50 -15.57 14.33
CA ILE A 305 -5.06 -15.30 15.66
C ILE A 305 -4.03 -14.58 16.56
N TRP A 306 -2.75 -14.96 16.48
CA TRP A 306 -1.69 -14.36 17.27
C TRP A 306 -1.49 -12.86 16.93
N MET A 307 -1.63 -12.47 15.67
CA MET A 307 -1.56 -11.09 15.24
C MET A 307 -2.85 -10.29 15.51
N LEU A 308 -4.01 -10.94 15.46
CA LEU A 308 -5.32 -10.33 15.64
C LEU A 308 -5.78 -10.31 17.10
N GLN A 309 -4.88 -9.90 18.00
CA GLN A 309 -5.25 -9.65 19.40
C GLN A 309 -5.83 -8.24 19.53
N PRO A 310 -7.08 -8.09 20.07
CA PRO A 310 -7.69 -6.76 20.22
C PRO A 310 -6.84 -5.79 21.04
N GLN A 311 -6.16 -6.30 22.09
CA GLN A 311 -5.24 -5.50 22.89
C GLN A 311 -3.86 -5.40 22.21
N PRO A 312 -3.38 -4.21 21.82
CA PRO A 312 -2.11 -4.03 21.12
C PRO A 312 -0.92 -4.66 21.84
N ALA A 313 -0.88 -4.59 23.17
CA ALA A 313 0.20 -5.16 24.00
C ALA A 313 0.34 -6.67 23.86
N MET A 314 -0.71 -7.38 23.47
CA MET A 314 -0.71 -8.84 23.27
C MET A 314 -0.27 -9.26 21.86
N ARG A 315 -0.15 -8.33 20.93
CA ARG A 315 0.34 -8.62 19.57
C ARG A 315 1.85 -8.78 19.57
N PRO A 316 2.39 -9.69 18.74
CA PRO A 316 3.83 -9.82 18.55
C PRO A 316 4.43 -8.56 17.91
N HIS A 317 5.73 -8.36 18.04
CA HIS A 317 6.48 -7.43 17.22
C HIS A 317 6.87 -8.07 15.88
N ILE A 318 7.24 -7.24 14.90
CA ILE A 318 7.54 -7.71 13.54
C ILE A 318 8.69 -8.73 13.50
N ASP A 319 9.66 -8.61 14.41
CA ASP A 319 10.77 -9.57 14.52
C ASP A 319 10.31 -10.96 14.96
N ASP A 320 9.35 -11.04 15.88
CA ASP A 320 8.77 -12.32 16.33
C ASP A 320 7.98 -12.98 15.21
N ILE A 321 7.27 -12.16 14.39
CA ILE A 321 6.52 -12.62 13.23
C ILE A 321 7.46 -13.19 12.18
N LEU A 322 8.57 -12.51 11.87
CA LEU A 322 9.57 -12.98 10.93
C LEU A 322 10.19 -14.32 11.36
N LEU A 323 10.54 -14.45 12.64
CA LEU A 323 11.05 -15.71 13.18
C LEU A 323 10.02 -16.84 13.05
N HIS A 324 8.72 -16.52 13.21
CA HIS A 324 7.67 -17.53 13.12
C HIS A 324 7.40 -17.93 11.65
N VAL A 325 7.30 -16.97 10.73
CA VAL A 325 7.07 -17.26 9.31
C VAL A 325 8.22 -18.08 8.70
N ASP A 326 9.47 -17.80 9.09
CA ASP A 326 10.64 -18.58 8.64
C ASP A 326 10.58 -20.04 9.08
N LYS A 327 10.08 -20.31 10.30
CA LYS A 327 9.80 -21.69 10.76
C LYS A 327 8.72 -22.37 9.92
N LEU A 328 7.64 -21.64 9.58
CA LEU A 328 6.57 -22.17 8.74
C LEU A 328 7.05 -22.47 7.31
N ILE A 329 7.85 -21.57 6.71
CA ILE A 329 8.46 -21.79 5.38
C ILE A 329 9.35 -23.05 5.37
N THR A 330 10.06 -23.31 6.46
CA THR A 330 10.89 -24.52 6.55
C THR A 330 10.04 -25.79 6.63
N LYS A 331 8.79 -25.69 7.10
CA LYS A 331 7.88 -26.83 7.28
C LYS A 331 7.06 -27.13 6.03
N TYR A 332 6.68 -26.10 5.26
CA TYR A 332 5.78 -26.16 4.10
C TYR A 332 6.46 -25.71 2.80
#